data_e04061c5cee2052ee7a7add5ae08eb0a
#
_entry.id   e04061c5cee2052ee7a7add5ae08eb0a
#
_cell.length_a   1.000
_cell.length_b   1.000
_cell.length_c   1.000
_cell.angle_alpha   90.00
_cell.angle_beta   90.00
_cell.angle_gamma   90.00
#
_symmetry.space_group_name_H-M   'P 1'
#
loop_
_entity.id
_entity.type
_entity.pdbx_description
1 polymer ?
#
loop_
_entity_poly.entity_id
_entity_poly.type
_entity_poly.pdbx_seq_one_letter_code
_entity_poly.pdbx_strand_id
1 'polypeptide(L)'
;VVGRAGRGEQAGTAMVQTMTPEHPVIKLAARQDYDAFYEMEIAIRELHHCPPFLDLFFITFTGLYEDQVVQAAKRFRDNLRTQLKTPPYGSFPATLLGPAPCAVAKINYTYRYRLTLAAKNGKPLRQLLDLSLRAFAKDKQNRGVNAYADVNSYD
;
A
#
# COMPACT_ATOMS: atom_id res chain seq x y z
N VAL A 1 10.61 -21.94 0.45
CA VAL A 1 11.81 -22.58 1.06
C VAL A 1 11.51 -24.05 1.35
N VAL A 2 10.41 -24.40 2.05
CA VAL A 2 10.03 -25.78 2.42
C VAL A 2 10.00 -26.72 1.22
N GLY A 3 9.42 -26.32 0.08
CA GLY A 3 9.33 -27.13 -1.14
C GLY A 3 10.68 -27.43 -1.82
N ARG A 4 11.80 -27.03 -1.23
CA ARG A 4 13.15 -27.40 -1.70
C ARG A 4 13.85 -28.39 -0.76
N ALA A 5 13.30 -28.68 0.39
CA ALA A 5 13.79 -29.73 1.29
C ALA A 5 13.30 -31.11 0.80
N GLY A 6 14.15 -32.14 0.89
CA GLY A 6 13.76 -33.52 0.59
C GLY A 6 13.57 -33.85 -0.90
N ARG A 7 14.45 -33.39 -1.79
CA ARG A 7 14.43 -33.75 -3.22
C ARG A 7 15.02 -35.13 -3.57
N GLY A 8 15.50 -35.87 -2.59
CA GLY A 8 16.01 -37.22 -2.77
C GLY A 8 15.16 -38.28 -2.07
N GLU A 9 15.67 -39.46 -1.88
CA GLU A 9 15.02 -40.57 -1.17
C GLU A 9 14.84 -40.30 0.33
N GLN A 10 15.53 -39.27 0.89
CA GLN A 10 15.44 -38.91 2.31
C GLN A 10 14.47 -37.74 2.50
N ALA A 11 13.63 -37.87 3.53
CA ALA A 11 12.72 -36.77 3.93
C ALA A 11 13.54 -35.56 4.42
N GLY A 12 13.27 -34.40 3.86
CA GLY A 12 13.89 -33.14 4.28
C GLY A 12 13.15 -32.49 5.43
N THR A 13 13.88 -31.84 6.33
CA THR A 13 13.32 -31.04 7.41
C THR A 13 13.51 -29.55 7.11
N ALA A 14 12.44 -28.76 7.21
CA ALA A 14 12.51 -27.30 7.14
C ALA A 14 12.25 -26.72 8.54
N MET A 15 13.08 -25.77 8.94
CA MET A 15 12.98 -25.11 10.24
C MET A 15 12.65 -23.64 10.05
N VAL A 16 11.62 -23.15 10.75
CA VAL A 16 11.23 -21.74 10.78
C VAL A 16 11.66 -21.14 12.11
N GLN A 17 12.58 -20.17 12.08
CA GLN A 17 12.97 -19.42 13.25
C GLN A 17 12.08 -18.16 13.38
N THR A 18 11.45 -17.96 14.55
CA THR A 18 10.54 -16.85 14.81
C THR A 18 10.54 -16.46 16.27
N MET A 19 10.26 -15.20 16.59
CA MET A 19 10.04 -14.72 17.94
C MET A 19 8.61 -14.97 18.44
N THR A 20 7.70 -15.38 17.55
CA THR A 20 6.28 -15.61 17.87
C THR A 20 5.82 -16.98 17.35
N PRO A 21 6.35 -18.11 17.87
CA PRO A 21 6.03 -19.45 17.37
C PRO A 21 4.55 -19.80 17.54
N GLU A 22 3.87 -19.17 18.51
CA GLU A 22 2.45 -19.39 18.78
C GLU A 22 1.51 -18.64 17.85
N HIS A 23 2.05 -17.77 16.97
CA HIS A 23 1.22 -17.00 16.05
C HIS A 23 0.42 -17.93 15.12
N PRO A 24 -0.92 -17.72 14.96
CA PRO A 24 -1.78 -18.62 14.17
C PRO A 24 -1.26 -18.91 12.78
N VAL A 25 -0.77 -17.89 12.06
CA VAL A 25 -0.20 -18.03 10.71
C VAL A 25 1.01 -18.98 10.71
N ILE A 26 1.90 -18.90 11.71
CA ILE A 26 3.08 -19.78 11.83
C ILE A 26 2.64 -21.23 12.06
N LYS A 27 1.63 -21.47 12.91
CA LYS A 27 1.08 -22.80 13.17
C LYS A 27 0.44 -23.41 11.91
N LEU A 28 -0.34 -22.62 11.17
CA LEU A 28 -0.96 -23.07 9.93
C LEU A 28 0.09 -23.35 8.85
N ALA A 29 1.09 -22.49 8.72
CA ALA A 29 2.22 -22.68 7.81
C ALA A 29 3.02 -23.95 8.13
N ALA A 30 3.27 -24.26 9.40
CA ALA A 30 3.95 -25.46 9.84
C ALA A 30 3.18 -26.75 9.49
N ARG A 31 1.85 -26.69 9.46
CA ARG A 31 0.96 -27.79 9.06
C ARG A 31 0.69 -27.83 7.56
N GLN A 32 1.16 -26.82 6.81
CA GLN A 32 0.85 -26.61 5.39
C GLN A 32 -0.67 -26.55 5.13
N ASP A 33 -1.42 -26.03 6.11
CA ASP A 33 -2.88 -25.91 6.06
C ASP A 33 -3.25 -24.59 5.38
N TYR A 34 -3.24 -24.61 4.04
CA TYR A 34 -3.55 -23.45 3.23
C TYR A 34 -5.03 -23.04 3.33
N ASP A 35 -5.92 -23.99 3.41
CA ASP A 35 -7.37 -23.71 3.42
C ASP A 35 -7.77 -22.96 4.70
N ALA A 36 -7.32 -23.44 5.86
CA ALA A 36 -7.55 -22.74 7.12
C ALA A 36 -6.86 -21.37 7.17
N PHE A 37 -5.66 -21.24 6.57
CA PHE A 37 -5.00 -19.94 6.43
C PHE A 37 -5.82 -18.99 5.54
N TYR A 38 -6.30 -19.47 4.39
CA TYR A 38 -7.11 -18.67 3.47
C TYR A 38 -8.39 -18.15 4.14
N GLU A 39 -9.14 -19.01 4.81
CA GLU A 39 -10.39 -18.65 5.49
C GLU A 39 -10.16 -17.58 6.59
N MET A 40 -9.10 -17.74 7.37
CA MET A 40 -8.74 -16.77 8.40
C MET A 40 -8.32 -15.44 7.79
N GLU A 41 -7.45 -15.47 6.78
CA GLU A 41 -6.87 -14.27 6.17
C GLU A 41 -7.91 -13.48 5.35
N ILE A 42 -8.78 -14.17 4.61
CA ILE A 42 -9.78 -13.50 3.78
C ILE A 42 -10.80 -12.74 4.62
N ALA A 43 -11.22 -13.29 5.77
CA ALA A 43 -12.13 -12.62 6.70
C ALA A 43 -11.48 -11.33 7.28
N ILE A 44 -10.20 -11.39 7.62
CA ILE A 44 -9.44 -10.21 8.10
C ILE A 44 -9.35 -9.15 7.01
N ARG A 45 -9.06 -9.55 5.77
CA ARG A 45 -8.97 -8.63 4.62
C ARG A 45 -10.29 -7.97 4.29
N GLU A 46 -11.40 -8.69 4.40
CA GLU A 46 -12.73 -8.12 4.24
C GLU A 46 -13.02 -7.06 5.29
N LEU A 47 -12.76 -7.37 6.56
CA LEU A 47 -12.96 -6.43 7.68
C LEU A 47 -12.13 -5.16 7.52
N HIS A 48 -10.90 -5.28 7.06
CA HIS A 48 -9.98 -4.14 6.89
C HIS A 48 -10.05 -3.50 5.50
N HIS A 49 -10.98 -3.92 4.64
CA HIS A 49 -11.12 -3.40 3.28
C HIS A 49 -9.82 -3.47 2.47
N CYS A 50 -9.08 -4.57 2.63
CA CYS A 50 -7.85 -4.86 1.88
C CYS A 50 -8.15 -5.63 0.58
N PRO A 51 -7.21 -5.74 -0.35
CA PRO A 51 -7.36 -6.61 -1.52
C PRO A 51 -7.68 -8.06 -1.12
N PRO A 52 -8.62 -8.73 -1.80
CA PRO A 52 -9.23 -8.38 -3.09
C PRO A 52 -10.52 -7.53 -3.02
N PHE A 53 -10.98 -7.13 -1.84
CA PHE A 53 -12.24 -6.40 -1.65
C PHE A 53 -12.14 -4.92 -2.11
N LEU A 54 -11.05 -4.23 -1.75
CA LEU A 54 -10.68 -2.93 -2.28
C LEU A 54 -9.23 -2.97 -2.77
N ASP A 55 -8.91 -2.10 -3.72
CA ASP A 55 -7.53 -1.88 -4.16
C ASP A 55 -6.88 -0.79 -3.32
N LEU A 56 -5.57 -0.92 -3.09
CA LEU A 56 -4.74 0.05 -2.41
C LEU A 56 -3.92 0.83 -3.43
N PHE A 57 -4.16 2.13 -3.51
CA PHE A 57 -3.36 3.05 -4.30
C PHE A 57 -2.36 3.74 -3.38
N PHE A 58 -1.08 3.56 -3.66
CA PHE A 58 0.01 4.17 -2.92
C PHE A 58 0.55 5.36 -3.70
N ILE A 59 0.27 6.56 -3.22
CA ILE A 59 0.81 7.78 -3.82
C ILE A 59 2.05 8.16 -3.02
N THR A 60 3.22 8.03 -3.64
CA THR A 60 4.52 8.29 -3.01
C THR A 60 5.04 9.65 -3.46
N PHE A 61 5.48 10.44 -2.49
CA PHE A 61 6.07 11.77 -2.65
C PHE A 61 7.54 11.69 -2.29
N THR A 62 8.41 12.23 -3.14
CA THR A 62 9.86 12.18 -2.94
C THR A 62 10.51 13.53 -3.17
N GLY A 63 11.52 13.89 -2.35
CA GLY A 63 12.25 15.14 -2.50
C GLY A 63 13.41 15.24 -1.52
N LEU A 64 14.29 16.23 -1.74
CA LEU A 64 15.50 16.44 -0.94
C LEU A 64 15.21 17.05 0.44
N TYR A 65 14.14 17.84 0.58
CA TYR A 65 13.79 18.53 1.79
C TYR A 65 12.50 17.95 2.37
N GLU A 66 12.60 17.40 3.58
CA GLU A 66 11.50 16.68 4.24
C GLU A 66 10.24 17.53 4.38
N ASP A 67 10.39 18.76 4.90
CA ASP A 67 9.26 19.67 5.10
C ASP A 67 8.51 19.98 3.80
N GLN A 68 9.24 20.15 2.70
CA GLN A 68 8.62 20.39 1.38
C GLN A 68 7.82 19.17 0.92
N VAL A 69 8.38 17.95 1.10
CA VAL A 69 7.68 16.70 0.76
C VAL A 69 6.41 16.54 1.58
N VAL A 70 6.48 16.76 2.89
CA VAL A 70 5.33 16.65 3.79
C VAL A 70 4.24 17.66 3.44
N GLN A 71 4.62 18.92 3.20
CA GLN A 71 3.64 19.97 2.84
C GLN A 71 3.00 19.71 1.48
N ALA A 72 3.78 19.27 0.49
CA ALA A 72 3.27 18.91 -0.83
C ALA A 72 2.30 17.71 -0.75
N ALA A 73 2.65 16.68 0.02
CA ALA A 73 1.78 15.53 0.25
C ALA A 73 0.47 15.89 0.97
N LYS A 74 0.52 16.81 1.96
CA LYS A 74 -0.68 17.33 2.64
C LYS A 74 -1.58 18.08 1.68
N ARG A 75 -1.04 18.99 0.85
CA ARG A 75 -1.83 19.71 -0.17
C ARG A 75 -2.49 18.75 -1.15
N PHE A 76 -1.75 17.76 -1.64
CA PHE A 76 -2.29 16.74 -2.52
C PHE A 76 -3.45 15.97 -1.86
N ARG A 77 -3.24 15.51 -0.61
CA ARG A 77 -4.28 14.82 0.18
C ARG A 77 -5.55 15.65 0.29
N ASP A 78 -5.43 16.93 0.64
CA ASP A 78 -6.57 17.79 0.90
C ASP A 78 -7.35 18.09 -0.39
N ASN A 79 -6.63 18.29 -1.51
CA ASN A 79 -7.24 18.41 -2.84
C ASN A 79 -7.96 17.13 -3.26
N LEU A 80 -7.30 15.99 -3.11
CA LEU A 80 -7.89 14.68 -3.46
C LEU A 80 -9.12 14.39 -2.60
N ARG A 81 -9.06 14.69 -1.29
CA ARG A 81 -10.20 14.54 -0.36
C ARG A 81 -11.39 15.39 -0.79
N THR A 82 -11.17 16.59 -1.26
CA THR A 82 -12.23 17.48 -1.77
C THR A 82 -12.83 16.89 -3.04
N GLN A 83 -12.01 16.45 -3.98
CA GLN A 83 -12.47 15.84 -5.24
C GLN A 83 -13.26 14.55 -5.02
N LEU A 84 -12.83 13.71 -4.08
CA LEU A 84 -13.53 12.48 -3.72
C LEU A 84 -14.90 12.70 -3.06
N LYS A 85 -15.19 13.90 -2.57
CA LYS A 85 -16.48 14.27 -2.00
C LYS A 85 -17.44 14.91 -2.99
N THR A 86 -16.94 15.30 -4.17
CA THR A 86 -17.73 15.98 -5.21
C THR A 86 -18.13 15.03 -6.33
N PRO A 87 -19.31 15.23 -6.97
CA PRO A 87 -19.67 14.48 -8.17
C PRO A 87 -18.62 14.62 -9.29
N PRO A 88 -18.33 13.57 -10.05
CA PRO A 88 -18.99 12.25 -10.04
C PRO A 88 -18.41 11.26 -9.01
N TYR A 89 -17.44 11.67 -8.18
CA TYR A 89 -16.67 10.75 -7.31
C TYR A 89 -17.28 10.58 -5.91
N GLY A 90 -18.19 11.45 -5.46
CA GLY A 90 -18.72 11.50 -4.09
C GLY A 90 -19.50 10.26 -3.63
N SER A 91 -19.88 9.38 -4.55
CA SER A 91 -20.57 8.12 -4.24
C SER A 91 -19.61 6.90 -4.07
N PHE A 92 -18.31 7.08 -4.32
CA PHE A 92 -17.37 5.98 -4.19
C PHE A 92 -16.90 5.82 -2.73
N PRO A 93 -17.03 4.61 -2.14
CA PRO A 93 -16.39 4.35 -0.86
C PRO A 93 -14.88 4.44 -1.04
N ALA A 94 -14.27 5.41 -0.39
CA ALA A 94 -12.84 5.65 -0.44
C ALA A 94 -12.32 6.06 0.93
N THR A 95 -11.25 5.42 1.38
CA THR A 95 -10.53 5.75 2.60
C THR A 95 -9.15 6.27 2.28
N LEU A 96 -8.84 7.46 2.77
CA LEU A 96 -7.57 8.13 2.53
C LEU A 96 -6.78 8.24 3.83
N LEU A 97 -5.60 7.61 3.87
CA LEU A 97 -4.73 7.53 5.04
C LEU A 97 -3.39 8.21 4.76
N GLY A 98 -2.86 8.89 5.74
CA GLY A 98 -1.57 9.59 5.66
C GLY A 98 -1.70 11.09 5.38
N PRO A 99 -0.63 11.76 4.88
CA PRO A 99 0.66 11.17 4.52
C PRO A 99 1.46 10.68 5.72
N ALA A 100 2.19 9.58 5.54
CA ALA A 100 3.10 9.01 6.52
C ALA A 100 4.47 8.69 5.88
N PRO A 101 5.57 8.62 6.65
CA PRO A 101 6.85 8.15 6.12
C PRO A 101 6.71 6.74 5.52
N CYS A 102 7.40 6.48 4.41
CA CYS A 102 7.54 5.11 3.90
C CYS A 102 8.32 4.23 4.88
N ALA A 103 8.23 2.89 4.76
CA ALA A 103 8.99 1.95 5.58
C ALA A 103 10.51 2.26 5.55
N VAL A 104 11.03 2.64 4.37
CA VAL A 104 12.34 3.28 4.24
C VAL A 104 12.09 4.77 3.93
N ALA A 105 12.12 5.59 4.98
CA ALA A 105 11.76 7.01 4.90
C ALA A 105 12.76 7.87 4.12
N LYS A 106 14.01 7.40 3.96
CA LYS A 106 15.06 8.12 3.24
C LYS A 106 15.97 7.18 2.47
N ILE A 107 16.14 7.43 1.17
CA ILE A 107 17.05 6.69 0.28
C ILE A 107 17.86 7.72 -0.51
N ASN A 108 19.20 7.60 -0.53
CA ASN A 108 20.10 8.47 -1.27
C ASN A 108 19.79 9.97 -1.07
N TYR A 109 19.69 10.40 0.19
CA TYR A 109 19.35 11.78 0.61
C TYR A 109 17.94 12.24 0.23
N THR A 110 17.09 11.38 -0.37
CA THR A 110 15.73 11.69 -0.79
C THR A 110 14.74 11.18 0.24
N TYR A 111 13.94 12.06 0.82
CA TYR A 111 12.85 11.71 1.73
C TYR A 111 11.66 11.15 0.96
N ARG A 112 10.96 10.20 1.58
CA ARG A 112 9.85 9.46 0.97
C ARG A 112 8.66 9.41 1.92
N TYR A 113 7.55 9.97 1.47
CA TYR A 113 6.27 9.96 2.18
C TYR A 113 5.19 9.32 1.31
N ARG A 114 4.26 8.64 1.95
CA ARG A 114 3.21 7.90 1.26
C ARG A 114 1.83 8.33 1.74
N LEU A 115 0.92 8.49 0.80
CA LEU A 115 -0.51 8.60 0.99
C LEU A 115 -1.14 7.31 0.48
N THR A 116 -2.01 6.67 1.26
CA THR A 116 -2.71 5.45 0.87
C THR A 116 -4.17 5.75 0.64
N LEU A 117 -4.67 5.40 -0.53
CA LEU A 117 -6.07 5.45 -0.88
C LEU A 117 -6.59 4.03 -1.07
N ALA A 118 -7.51 3.59 -0.19
CA ALA A 118 -8.25 2.35 -0.35
C ALA A 118 -9.57 2.65 -1.04
N ALA A 119 -9.78 2.10 -2.23
CA ALA A 119 -10.98 2.31 -3.02
C ALA A 119 -11.13 1.22 -4.09
N LYS A 120 -12.35 1.03 -4.61
CA LYS A 120 -12.57 0.13 -5.74
C LYS A 120 -11.92 0.69 -7.00
N ASN A 121 -11.04 -0.11 -7.61
CA ASN A 121 -10.34 0.28 -8.83
C ASN A 121 -11.33 0.37 -10.00
N GLY A 122 -11.38 1.54 -10.62
CA GLY A 122 -12.24 1.81 -11.76
C GLY A 122 -11.68 2.91 -12.66
N LYS A 123 -12.17 2.98 -13.90
CA LYS A 123 -11.75 4.01 -14.85
C LYS A 123 -11.87 5.43 -14.30
N PRO A 124 -12.99 5.83 -13.63
CA PRO A 124 -13.13 7.18 -13.09
C PRO A 124 -12.06 7.51 -12.04
N LEU A 125 -11.77 6.57 -11.10
CA LEU A 125 -10.76 6.79 -10.07
C LEU A 125 -9.36 6.94 -10.66
N ARG A 126 -9.00 6.09 -11.64
CA ARG A 126 -7.71 6.19 -12.32
C ARG A 126 -7.56 7.50 -13.07
N GLN A 127 -8.61 7.99 -13.71
CA GLN A 127 -8.62 9.31 -14.35
C GLN A 127 -8.45 10.44 -13.35
N LEU A 128 -9.14 10.36 -12.21
CA LEU A 128 -9.00 11.33 -11.12
C LEU A 128 -7.55 11.40 -10.61
N LEU A 129 -6.94 10.23 -10.35
CA LEU A 129 -5.55 10.16 -9.88
C LEU A 129 -4.57 10.70 -10.92
N ASP A 130 -4.73 10.34 -12.20
CA ASP A 130 -3.89 10.86 -13.29
C ASP A 130 -3.98 12.39 -13.40
N LEU A 131 -5.20 12.94 -13.39
CA LEU A 131 -5.41 14.39 -13.43
C LEU A 131 -4.80 15.08 -12.20
N SER A 132 -4.97 14.50 -11.00
CA SER A 132 -4.41 15.03 -9.76
C SER A 132 -2.89 15.03 -9.76
N LEU A 133 -2.25 13.96 -10.25
CA LEU A 133 -0.79 13.86 -10.37
C LEU A 133 -0.24 14.84 -11.42
N ARG A 134 -0.92 15.00 -12.55
CA ARG A 134 -0.53 15.99 -13.56
C ARG A 134 -0.68 17.43 -13.06
N ALA A 135 -1.74 17.73 -12.31
CA ALA A 135 -1.93 19.03 -11.69
C ALA A 135 -0.81 19.30 -10.66
N PHE A 136 -0.51 18.29 -9.83
CA PHE A 136 0.57 18.37 -8.84
C PHE A 136 1.94 18.69 -9.49
N ALA A 137 2.27 18.01 -10.57
CA ALA A 137 3.54 18.21 -11.28
C ALA A 137 3.67 19.59 -11.93
N LYS A 138 2.54 20.22 -12.31
CA LYS A 138 2.50 21.57 -12.92
C LYS A 138 2.53 22.69 -11.87
N ASP A 139 2.20 22.40 -10.64
CA ASP A 139 2.12 23.39 -9.57
C ASP A 139 3.52 23.80 -9.10
N LYS A 140 3.85 25.09 -9.27
CA LYS A 140 5.12 25.66 -8.85
C LYS A 140 5.42 25.51 -7.35
N GLN A 141 4.38 25.41 -6.51
CA GLN A 141 4.53 25.19 -5.07
C GLN A 141 5.08 23.81 -4.72
N ASN A 142 5.03 22.87 -5.66
CA ASN A 142 5.55 21.51 -5.50
C ASN A 142 6.92 21.31 -6.15
N ARG A 143 7.57 22.41 -6.56
CA ARG A 143 8.91 22.34 -7.19
C ARG A 143 9.91 21.61 -6.27
N GLY A 144 10.63 20.64 -6.83
CA GLY A 144 11.58 19.80 -6.06
C GLY A 144 10.96 18.59 -5.37
N VAL A 145 9.64 18.38 -5.52
CA VAL A 145 8.93 17.18 -5.03
C VAL A 145 8.34 16.44 -6.22
N ASN A 146 8.64 15.15 -6.33
CA ASN A 146 8.03 14.25 -7.30
C ASN A 146 6.91 13.45 -6.63
N ALA A 147 5.87 13.11 -7.40
CA ALA A 147 4.79 12.23 -6.96
C ALA A 147 4.48 11.18 -8.02
N TYR A 148 4.26 9.94 -7.60
CA TYR A 148 3.83 8.85 -8.45
C TYR A 148 2.88 7.93 -7.68
N ALA A 149 2.09 7.13 -8.41
CA ALA A 149 1.14 6.21 -7.81
C ALA A 149 1.37 4.78 -8.30
N ASP A 150 1.30 3.83 -7.37
CA ASP A 150 1.30 2.40 -7.60
C ASP A 150 0.00 1.78 -7.08
N VAL A 151 -0.40 0.66 -7.66
CA VAL A 151 -1.62 -0.05 -7.24
C VAL A 151 -1.24 -1.43 -6.72
N ASN A 152 -1.68 -1.76 -5.50
CA ASN A 152 -1.45 -3.06 -4.86
C ASN A 152 0.03 -3.48 -4.85
N SER A 153 0.96 -2.50 -4.82
CA SER A 153 2.39 -2.82 -4.73
C SER A 153 2.71 -3.35 -3.33
N TYR A 154 3.48 -4.42 -3.29
CA TYR A 154 4.09 -4.93 -2.05
C TYR A 154 5.50 -4.35 -1.96
N ASP A 155 5.77 -3.54 -0.94
CA ASP A 155 7.13 -3.07 -0.60
C ASP A 155 7.86 -4.12 0.23
#